data_e14deb318b200b5ed2747310d2e15a67
#
_entry.id   e14deb318b200b5ed2747310d2e15a67
#
_cell.length_a   1.000
_cell.length_b   1.000
_cell.length_c   1.000
_cell.angle_alpha   90.00
_cell.angle_beta   90.00
_cell.angle_gamma   90.00
#
_symmetry.space_group_name_H-M   'P 1'
#
loop_
_entity.id
_entity.type
_entity.pdbx_description
1 polymer ?
#
loop_
_entity_poly.entity_id
_entity_poly.type
_entity_poly.pdbx_seq_one_letter_code
_entity_poly.pdbx_strand_id
1 'polypeptide(L)'
;MNVLVINGYCLSVNSSANLCHLAYLQGFVDAGAHVSLLSIDPADYPTDLSMKIPDKIDCQYIRAISLYERLSRFKKGISSADEQNTEGTIAASSRSPHGLLQSIKNRIRTLYGPYGIDKAFYQKCKRFSCSKSFDLVISISHPPVSHLAAYMFLKTSRIKAKHWIQIWEDPWYSDVYGFNSQERVRLEEKRLLSLAEKVCYVSPLTLLNQQKLFPESAEKMFWMPLPAYYKNATPVHKTSGRNIYGYFGDYAPAARDLEPFYTAADKAGVEVNICGNPSNLFHSTDKIHIHPRLPLVELRPIENGTNVLVFLCNRQGGQIPGKIYQYSATEKTILFILDGTDDEQAVLKDYFGKFNRYVFCQNTVEDITRAIRQIESGDIGSVRNMPLDDFEPAKIVTSILEAGR
;
A
#
# COMPACT_ATOMS: atom_id res chain seq x y z
N MET A 1 22.65 3.83 -14.81
CA MET A 1 21.41 4.35 -15.41
C MET A 1 20.89 5.47 -14.55
N ASN A 2 20.49 6.62 -15.13
CA ASN A 2 19.92 7.74 -14.39
C ASN A 2 18.40 7.61 -14.37
N VAL A 3 17.82 7.50 -13.16
CA VAL A 3 16.39 7.35 -12.97
C VAL A 3 15.82 8.54 -12.20
N LEU A 4 14.73 9.12 -12.71
CA LEU A 4 13.93 10.09 -11.95
C LEU A 4 12.67 9.42 -11.45
N VAL A 5 12.50 9.42 -10.13
CA VAL A 5 11.26 8.98 -9.48
C VAL A 5 10.42 10.20 -9.11
N ILE A 6 9.16 10.23 -9.54
CA ILE A 6 8.20 11.30 -9.22
C ILE A 6 7.12 10.73 -8.32
N ASN A 7 7.02 11.28 -7.11
CA ASN A 7 6.03 10.89 -6.11
C ASN A 7 5.36 12.14 -5.52
N GLY A 8 4.05 12.26 -5.70
CA GLY A 8 3.25 13.38 -5.23
C GLY A 8 2.87 13.31 -3.75
N TYR A 9 3.51 12.45 -2.96
CA TYR A 9 3.35 12.37 -1.51
C TYR A 9 4.58 12.85 -0.75
N CYS A 10 4.38 13.20 0.52
CA CYS A 10 5.46 13.37 1.48
C CYS A 10 5.87 11.99 2.03
N LEU A 11 7.03 11.49 1.58
CA LEU A 11 7.51 10.15 1.91
C LEU A 11 7.90 9.96 3.38
N SER A 12 8.09 11.06 4.13
CA SER A 12 8.41 11.02 5.56
C SER A 12 7.17 10.81 6.46
N VAL A 13 5.97 10.72 5.88
CA VAL A 13 4.74 10.37 6.61
C VAL A 13 4.61 8.86 6.68
N ASN A 14 4.34 8.32 7.87
CA ASN A 14 4.14 6.89 8.06
C ASN A 14 2.81 6.43 7.44
N SER A 15 2.90 5.73 6.32
CA SER A 15 1.78 5.07 5.66
C SER A 15 2.25 3.79 4.96
N SER A 16 1.32 2.86 4.70
CA SER A 16 1.63 1.61 3.99
C SER A 16 2.16 1.87 2.57
N ALA A 17 1.57 2.83 1.86
CA ALA A 17 2.04 3.23 0.53
C ALA A 17 3.47 3.79 0.57
N ASN A 18 3.76 4.70 1.51
CA ASN A 18 5.10 5.27 1.61
C ASN A 18 6.18 4.24 1.97
N LEU A 19 5.84 3.19 2.74
CA LEU A 19 6.75 2.07 2.98
C LEU A 19 7.10 1.35 1.68
N CYS A 20 6.12 1.12 0.81
CA CYS A 20 6.35 0.53 -0.52
C CYS A 20 7.18 1.47 -1.41
N HIS A 21 6.87 2.77 -1.41
CA HIS A 21 7.64 3.75 -2.18
C HIS A 21 9.10 3.81 -1.75
N LEU A 22 9.38 3.76 -0.44
CA LEU A 22 10.76 3.69 0.08
C LEU A 22 11.45 2.39 -0.33
N ALA A 23 10.72 1.26 -0.38
CA ALA A 23 11.26 0.00 -0.86
C ALA A 23 11.62 0.06 -2.35
N TYR A 24 10.80 0.68 -3.21
CA TYR A 24 11.18 0.95 -4.60
C TYR A 24 12.44 1.80 -4.70
N LEU A 25 12.53 2.89 -3.93
CA LEU A 25 13.69 3.76 -3.93
C LEU A 25 14.96 3.01 -3.52
N GLN A 26 14.87 2.18 -2.46
CA GLN A 26 15.98 1.32 -2.03
C GLN A 26 16.35 0.32 -3.13
N GLY A 27 15.35 -0.30 -3.78
CA GLY A 27 15.57 -1.25 -4.86
C GLY A 27 16.30 -0.62 -6.05
N PHE A 28 15.96 0.62 -6.46
CA PHE A 28 16.68 1.33 -7.52
C PHE A 28 18.14 1.59 -7.15
N VAL A 29 18.40 1.99 -5.90
CA VAL A 29 19.79 2.18 -5.41
C VAL A 29 20.56 0.87 -5.40
N ASP A 30 19.95 -0.21 -4.89
CA ASP A 30 20.57 -1.54 -4.79
C ASP A 30 20.81 -2.17 -6.17
N ALA A 31 19.96 -1.84 -7.16
CA ALA A 31 20.15 -2.22 -8.56
C ALA A 31 21.22 -1.37 -9.28
N GLY A 32 21.90 -0.46 -8.57
CA GLY A 32 22.99 0.36 -9.11
C GLY A 32 22.52 1.56 -9.95
N ALA A 33 21.27 2.00 -9.82
CA ALA A 33 20.80 3.20 -10.49
C ALA A 33 21.22 4.47 -9.75
N HIS A 34 21.49 5.54 -10.50
CA HIS A 34 21.60 6.90 -9.94
C HIS A 34 20.20 7.50 -9.87
N VAL A 35 19.67 7.58 -8.66
CA VAL A 35 18.28 7.97 -8.42
C VAL A 35 18.18 9.45 -8.06
N SER A 36 17.35 10.17 -8.81
CA SER A 36 16.82 11.47 -8.39
C SER A 36 15.35 11.33 -8.01
N LEU A 37 14.94 11.92 -6.90
CA LEU A 37 13.56 11.89 -6.40
C LEU A 37 12.96 13.30 -6.45
N LEU A 38 11.78 13.42 -7.04
CA LEU A 38 10.93 14.61 -6.92
C LEU A 38 9.73 14.27 -6.05
N SER A 39 9.61 14.90 -4.89
CA SER A 39 8.58 14.60 -3.89
C SER A 39 8.08 15.85 -3.18
N ILE A 40 7.09 15.71 -2.31
CA ILE A 40 6.58 16.81 -1.47
C ILE A 40 7.56 17.10 -0.32
N ASP A 41 7.76 18.40 -0.05
CA ASP A 41 8.60 18.89 1.05
C ASP A 41 8.07 18.41 2.40
N PRO A 42 8.86 17.70 3.22
CA PRO A 42 8.44 17.21 4.53
C PRO A 42 8.22 18.33 5.57
N ALA A 43 8.73 19.54 5.35
CA ALA A 43 8.63 20.64 6.31
C ALA A 43 7.20 21.00 6.74
N ASP A 44 6.23 20.61 5.92
CA ASP A 44 4.82 20.95 6.14
C ASP A 44 3.97 19.75 6.61
N TYR A 45 4.58 18.62 6.96
CA TYR A 45 3.88 17.38 7.30
C TYR A 45 4.38 16.78 8.62
N PRO A 46 3.52 16.05 9.37
CA PRO A 46 3.99 15.26 10.49
C PRO A 46 4.91 14.15 9.97
N THR A 47 6.16 14.16 10.37
CA THR A 47 7.17 13.22 9.88
C THR A 47 7.44 12.13 10.91
N ASP A 48 7.68 10.90 10.44
CA ASP A 48 8.13 9.77 11.23
C ASP A 48 9.61 9.52 10.93
N LEU A 49 10.46 9.58 11.96
CA LEU A 49 11.90 9.39 11.83
C LEU A 49 12.31 7.99 11.34
N SER A 50 11.40 7.02 11.40
CA SER A 50 11.62 5.68 10.83
C SER A 50 11.46 5.64 9.31
N MET A 51 10.81 6.66 8.72
CA MET A 51 10.57 6.79 7.28
C MET A 51 11.73 7.51 6.60
N LYS A 52 12.86 6.81 6.44
CA LYS A 52 14.07 7.38 5.87
C LYS A 52 14.20 7.09 4.38
N ILE A 53 14.39 8.15 3.60
CA ILE A 53 14.81 8.02 2.20
C ILE A 53 16.26 7.51 2.18
N PRO A 54 16.61 6.56 1.28
CA PRO A 54 17.98 6.08 1.16
C PRO A 54 19.00 7.20 0.89
N ASP A 55 20.16 7.17 1.55
CA ASP A 55 21.14 8.26 1.57
C ASP A 55 21.74 8.62 0.19
N LYS A 56 21.71 7.71 -0.78
CA LYS A 56 22.28 7.92 -2.11
C LYS A 56 21.34 8.57 -3.12
N ILE A 57 20.19 9.09 -2.68
CA ILE A 57 19.17 9.68 -3.54
C ILE A 57 19.30 11.19 -3.57
N ASP A 58 19.35 11.76 -4.78
CA ASP A 58 19.29 13.21 -5.00
C ASP A 58 17.83 13.69 -4.89
N CYS A 59 17.47 14.26 -3.72
CA CYS A 59 16.12 14.67 -3.42
C CYS A 59 15.83 16.11 -3.83
N GLN A 60 14.75 16.28 -4.60
CA GLN A 60 14.19 17.57 -4.97
C GLN A 60 12.79 17.68 -4.36
N TYR A 61 12.53 18.72 -3.60
CA TYR A 61 11.28 18.88 -2.87
C TYR A 61 10.41 20.01 -3.42
N ILE A 62 9.10 19.74 -3.48
CA ILE A 62 8.08 20.70 -3.90
C ILE A 62 7.19 21.05 -2.70
N ARG A 63 7.13 22.31 -2.31
CA ARG A 63 6.14 22.79 -1.33
C ARG A 63 4.76 22.85 -1.97
N ALA A 64 3.91 21.87 -1.68
CA ALA A 64 2.64 21.65 -2.35
C ALA A 64 1.44 21.57 -1.39
N ILE A 65 1.39 22.45 -0.39
CA ILE A 65 0.22 22.56 0.48
C ILE A 65 -0.91 23.25 -0.27
N SER A 66 -2.09 22.63 -0.32
CA SER A 66 -3.31 23.25 -0.85
C SER A 66 -3.82 24.37 0.07
N LEU A 67 -4.56 25.31 -0.49
CA LEU A 67 -5.22 26.36 0.31
C LEU A 67 -6.17 25.75 1.34
N TYR A 68 -6.81 24.63 1.00
CA TYR A 68 -7.70 23.92 1.91
C TYR A 68 -6.93 23.34 3.13
N GLU A 69 -5.78 22.72 2.91
CA GLU A 69 -4.92 22.20 3.99
C GLU A 69 -4.41 23.34 4.88
N ARG A 70 -4.01 24.47 4.29
CA ARG A 70 -3.61 25.67 5.05
C ARG A 70 -4.75 26.15 5.96
N LEU A 71 -5.95 26.29 5.43
CA LEU A 71 -7.13 26.76 6.19
C LEU A 71 -7.56 25.74 7.26
N SER A 72 -7.46 24.43 6.99
CA SER A 72 -7.78 23.39 7.98
C SER A 72 -6.79 23.36 9.13
N ARG A 73 -5.51 23.62 8.86
CA ARG A 73 -4.46 23.72 9.91
C ARG A 73 -4.62 24.97 10.78
N PHE A 74 -5.01 26.11 10.19
CA PHE A 74 -5.33 27.32 10.95
C PHE A 74 -6.49 27.07 11.94
N LYS A 75 -7.50 26.30 11.53
CA LYS A 75 -8.62 25.93 12.43
C LYS A 75 -8.21 24.94 13.53
N LYS A 76 -7.29 24.01 13.28
CA LYS A 76 -6.77 23.08 14.31
C LYS A 76 -5.84 23.76 15.31
N GLY A 77 -5.15 24.83 14.95
CA GLY A 77 -4.36 25.65 15.87
C GLY A 77 -5.20 26.46 16.85
N ILE A 78 -6.52 26.56 16.65
CA ILE A 78 -7.47 27.26 17.55
C ILE A 78 -8.21 26.27 18.48
N SER A 79 -8.27 24.98 18.14
CA SER A 79 -8.80 23.92 19.02
C SER A 79 -7.69 22.90 19.34
N SER A 80 -6.89 23.23 20.34
CA SER A 80 -5.95 22.30 20.94
C SER A 80 -6.69 21.17 21.66
N ALA A 81 -6.19 19.96 21.51
CA ALA A 81 -6.58 18.70 22.12
C ALA A 81 -7.82 18.02 21.53
N ASP A 82 -7.60 16.78 21.09
CA ASP A 82 -8.49 15.77 20.54
C ASP A 82 -8.82 15.90 19.06
N GLU A 83 -8.05 15.19 18.28
CA GLU A 83 -8.44 14.38 17.10
C GLU A 83 -7.24 14.08 16.18
N GLN A 84 -6.37 13.22 16.66
CA GLN A 84 -5.54 12.40 15.77
C GLN A 84 -6.43 11.25 15.28
N ASN A 85 -6.41 11.03 13.96
CA ASN A 85 -7.04 9.93 13.23
C ASN A 85 -8.40 10.21 12.58
N THR A 86 -8.34 10.54 11.30
CA THR A 86 -9.37 10.09 10.34
C THR A 86 -8.86 10.22 8.89
N GLU A 87 -8.08 9.27 8.44
CA GLU A 87 -8.06 8.87 7.04
C GLU A 87 -8.59 7.43 7.01
N GLY A 88 -9.70 7.23 6.34
CA GLY A 88 -10.24 5.90 6.05
C GLY A 88 -11.41 5.41 6.89
N THR A 89 -12.42 6.24 7.18
CA THR A 89 -13.66 5.70 7.76
C THR A 89 -14.82 5.88 6.78
N ILE A 90 -15.33 4.75 6.29
CA ILE A 90 -16.64 4.67 5.62
C ILE A 90 -17.69 4.98 6.67
N ALA A 91 -18.28 6.18 6.62
CA ALA A 91 -19.32 6.61 7.55
C ALA A 91 -20.67 6.06 7.10
N ALA A 92 -21.22 5.16 7.90
CA ALA A 92 -22.64 4.87 7.92
C ALA A 92 -23.41 6.13 8.33
N SER A 93 -24.53 6.38 7.64
CA SER A 93 -25.38 7.56 7.79
C SER A 93 -25.97 7.72 9.19
N SER A 94 -25.57 8.76 9.91
CA SER A 94 -26.39 9.37 10.96
C SER A 94 -26.49 10.88 10.71
N ARG A 95 -27.70 11.40 10.78
CA ARG A 95 -28.01 12.83 10.61
C ARG A 95 -27.55 13.62 11.84
N SER A 96 -26.26 13.98 11.86
CA SER A 96 -25.68 14.89 12.85
C SER A 96 -25.14 16.15 12.14
N PRO A 97 -24.92 17.28 12.85
CA PRO A 97 -24.33 18.50 12.28
C PRO A 97 -22.98 18.28 11.59
N HIS A 98 -22.27 17.17 11.90
CA HIS A 98 -21.05 16.73 11.21
C HIS A 98 -21.31 16.34 9.74
N GLY A 99 -22.49 15.87 9.37
CA GLY A 99 -22.83 15.50 7.99
C GLY A 99 -22.85 16.68 7.03
N LEU A 100 -23.24 17.85 7.49
CA LEU A 100 -23.26 19.08 6.67
C LEU A 100 -21.83 19.58 6.36
N LEU A 101 -20.94 19.55 7.35
CA LEU A 101 -19.53 19.90 7.16
C LEU A 101 -18.81 18.90 6.24
N GLN A 102 -19.13 17.62 6.35
CA GLN A 102 -18.59 16.57 5.49
C GLN A 102 -19.10 16.75 4.03
N SER A 103 -20.37 17.09 3.87
CA SER A 103 -20.97 17.38 2.55
C SER A 103 -20.32 18.61 1.90
N ILE A 104 -20.03 19.67 2.66
CA ILE A 104 -19.31 20.85 2.19
C ILE A 104 -17.87 20.50 1.82
N LYS A 105 -17.17 19.69 2.63
CA LYS A 105 -15.82 19.18 2.33
C LYS A 105 -15.80 18.38 1.03
N ASN A 106 -16.79 17.52 0.82
CA ASN A 106 -16.93 16.73 -0.40
C ASN A 106 -17.25 17.58 -1.62
N ARG A 107 -18.10 18.60 -1.49
CA ARG A 107 -18.36 19.58 -2.57
C ARG A 107 -17.12 20.37 -2.94
N ILE A 108 -16.34 20.82 -1.96
CA ILE A 108 -15.08 21.53 -2.21
C ILE A 108 -14.08 20.60 -2.92
N ARG A 109 -13.95 19.33 -2.48
CA ARG A 109 -13.13 18.32 -3.17
C ARG A 109 -13.57 18.13 -4.63
N THR A 110 -14.87 18.16 -4.88
CA THR A 110 -15.44 18.02 -6.23
C THR A 110 -15.07 19.18 -7.17
N LEU A 111 -14.91 20.40 -6.64
CA LEU A 111 -14.49 21.57 -7.41
C LEU A 111 -13.03 21.52 -7.87
N TYR A 112 -12.15 20.74 -7.19
CA TYR A 112 -10.76 20.58 -7.59
C TYR A 112 -10.55 19.56 -8.72
N GLY A 113 -11.62 18.95 -9.24
CA GLY A 113 -11.54 17.92 -10.28
C GLY A 113 -11.13 16.56 -9.75
N PRO A 114 -10.76 15.59 -10.63
CA PRO A 114 -10.48 14.22 -10.22
C PRO A 114 -9.29 14.11 -9.25
N TYR A 115 -8.30 14.99 -9.32
CA TYR A 115 -7.12 14.98 -8.47
C TYR A 115 -7.33 15.59 -7.07
N GLY A 116 -8.45 16.23 -6.81
CA GLY A 116 -8.71 16.84 -5.51
C GLY A 116 -7.61 17.80 -5.04
N ILE A 117 -7.25 17.69 -3.77
CA ILE A 117 -6.22 18.53 -3.13
C ILE A 117 -4.81 18.26 -3.69
N ASP A 118 -4.54 17.04 -4.19
CA ASP A 118 -3.23 16.66 -4.73
C ASP A 118 -2.86 17.45 -5.99
N LYS A 119 -3.84 18.08 -6.64
CA LYS A 119 -3.61 19.00 -7.77
C LYS A 119 -2.64 20.12 -7.42
N ALA A 120 -2.48 20.46 -6.14
CA ALA A 120 -1.52 21.45 -5.67
C ALA A 120 -0.08 21.06 -6.05
N PHE A 121 0.29 19.77 -5.95
CA PHE A 121 1.59 19.28 -6.38
C PHE A 121 1.84 19.58 -7.86
N TYR A 122 0.92 19.19 -8.74
CA TYR A 122 1.01 19.50 -10.18
C TYR A 122 1.16 21.00 -10.47
N GLN A 123 0.38 21.85 -9.78
CA GLN A 123 0.45 23.29 -9.99
C GLN A 123 1.83 23.88 -9.62
N LYS A 124 2.44 23.35 -8.57
CA LYS A 124 3.78 23.78 -8.13
C LYS A 124 4.87 23.21 -9.03
N CYS A 125 4.70 21.98 -9.52
CA CYS A 125 5.60 21.35 -10.50
C CYS A 125 5.76 22.17 -11.79
N LYS A 126 4.78 23.00 -12.17
CA LYS A 126 4.89 23.89 -13.34
C LYS A 126 6.09 24.86 -13.29
N ARG A 127 6.65 25.11 -12.11
CA ARG A 127 7.82 25.98 -11.93
C ARG A 127 9.14 25.21 -11.83
N PHE A 128 9.06 23.89 -11.79
CA PHE A 128 10.23 23.02 -11.71
C PHE A 128 10.79 22.75 -13.11
N SER A 129 12.10 22.71 -13.22
CA SER A 129 12.83 22.22 -14.39
C SER A 129 14.14 21.61 -13.94
N CYS A 130 14.64 20.64 -14.68
CA CYS A 130 15.90 19.96 -14.40
C CYS A 130 16.70 19.84 -15.70
N SER A 131 17.96 20.29 -15.68
CA SER A 131 18.85 20.18 -16.84
C SER A 131 19.45 18.78 -17.02
N LYS A 132 19.35 17.92 -16.00
CA LYS A 132 19.80 16.54 -16.10
C LYS A 132 18.98 15.76 -17.12
N SER A 133 19.64 14.85 -17.82
CA SER A 133 18.96 13.87 -18.68
C SER A 133 18.84 12.55 -17.94
N PHE A 134 17.68 11.93 -18.06
CA PHE A 134 17.37 10.66 -17.44
C PHE A 134 17.22 9.55 -18.50
N ASP A 135 17.63 8.35 -18.14
CA ASP A 135 17.37 7.19 -18.97
C ASP A 135 15.91 6.75 -18.80
N LEU A 136 15.37 6.92 -17.58
CA LEU A 136 14.01 6.49 -17.24
C LEU A 136 13.38 7.48 -16.25
N VAL A 137 12.10 7.80 -16.48
CA VAL A 137 11.20 8.42 -15.50
C VAL A 137 10.28 7.35 -14.97
N ILE A 138 10.18 7.26 -13.65
CA ILE A 138 9.19 6.45 -12.93
C ILE A 138 8.25 7.42 -12.22
N SER A 139 6.95 7.33 -12.47
CA SER A 139 5.94 8.01 -11.67
C SER A 139 5.14 6.99 -10.88
N ILE A 140 4.93 7.22 -9.58
CA ILE A 140 4.29 6.27 -8.68
C ILE A 140 2.97 6.86 -8.16
N SER A 141 1.87 6.13 -8.28
CA SER A 141 0.61 6.39 -7.60
C SER A 141 0.47 5.43 -6.39
N HIS A 142 -0.15 5.79 -5.26
CA HIS A 142 -0.85 7.04 -5.01
C HIS A 142 0.11 8.19 -4.70
N PRO A 143 -0.19 9.43 -5.08
CA PRO A 143 -1.40 9.89 -5.77
C PRO A 143 -1.22 9.90 -7.29
N PRO A 144 -2.30 9.77 -8.10
CA PRO A 144 -2.23 9.78 -9.58
C PRO A 144 -1.69 11.09 -10.16
N VAL A 145 -1.64 12.16 -9.37
CA VAL A 145 -1.04 13.44 -9.77
C VAL A 145 0.45 13.31 -10.11
N SER A 146 1.14 12.27 -9.61
CA SER A 146 2.52 11.95 -9.99
C SER A 146 2.65 11.70 -11.49
N HIS A 147 1.69 10.95 -12.06
CA HIS A 147 1.65 10.65 -13.50
C HIS A 147 1.35 11.92 -14.32
N LEU A 148 0.43 12.76 -13.83
CA LEU A 148 0.13 14.04 -14.48
C LEU A 148 1.35 14.96 -14.48
N ALA A 149 2.13 15.01 -13.41
CA ALA A 149 3.36 15.80 -13.33
C ALA A 149 4.42 15.28 -14.29
N ALA A 150 4.65 13.96 -14.33
CA ALA A 150 5.56 13.31 -15.27
C ALA A 150 5.22 13.67 -16.73
N TYR A 151 3.97 13.49 -17.12
CA TYR A 151 3.50 13.86 -18.45
C TYR A 151 3.78 15.33 -18.78
N MET A 152 3.45 16.24 -17.88
CA MET A 152 3.69 17.67 -18.08
C MET A 152 5.17 17.97 -18.30
N PHE A 153 6.05 17.39 -17.50
CA PHE A 153 7.49 17.60 -17.63
C PHE A 153 8.04 17.13 -18.97
N LEU A 154 7.65 15.93 -19.39
CA LEU A 154 8.08 15.34 -20.66
C LEU A 154 7.53 16.13 -21.85
N LYS A 155 6.23 16.46 -21.85
CA LYS A 155 5.58 17.23 -22.91
C LYS A 155 6.18 18.63 -23.09
N THR A 156 6.59 19.28 -22.00
CA THR A 156 7.11 20.66 -22.03
C THR A 156 8.65 20.69 -22.08
N SER A 157 9.31 19.55 -22.25
CA SER A 157 10.77 19.39 -22.25
C SER A 157 11.47 20.00 -21.03
N ARG A 158 10.77 20.12 -19.90
CA ARG A 158 11.34 20.57 -18.63
C ARG A 158 12.23 19.51 -17.99
N ILE A 159 12.04 18.27 -18.39
CA ILE A 159 12.87 17.12 -18.08
C ILE A 159 13.11 16.38 -19.42
N LYS A 160 14.33 15.91 -19.62
CA LYS A 160 14.68 15.05 -20.74
C LYS A 160 14.78 13.62 -20.25
N ALA A 161 14.03 12.70 -20.84
CA ALA A 161 14.10 11.28 -20.55
C ALA A 161 13.90 10.45 -21.82
N LYS A 162 14.45 9.23 -21.82
CA LYS A 162 14.29 8.29 -22.94
C LYS A 162 12.99 7.51 -22.81
N HIS A 163 12.66 7.05 -21.59
CA HIS A 163 11.54 6.18 -21.30
C HIS A 163 10.72 6.69 -20.10
N TRP A 164 9.43 6.32 -20.04
CA TRP A 164 8.55 6.63 -18.95
C TRP A 164 7.65 5.44 -18.60
N ILE A 165 7.73 4.98 -17.34
CA ILE A 165 6.88 3.94 -16.76
C ILE A 165 6.01 4.56 -15.65
N GLN A 166 4.74 4.22 -15.65
CA GLN A 166 3.84 4.46 -14.54
C GLN A 166 3.81 3.22 -13.64
N ILE A 167 3.91 3.39 -12.32
CA ILE A 167 3.62 2.34 -11.33
C ILE A 167 2.31 2.71 -10.65
N TRP A 168 1.32 1.81 -10.74
CA TRP A 168 0.01 1.93 -10.14
C TRP A 168 -0.11 0.88 -9.04
N GLU A 169 0.02 1.33 -7.77
CA GLU A 169 -0.16 0.44 -6.61
C GLU A 169 -1.63 0.02 -6.48
N ASP A 170 -2.53 0.98 -6.71
CA ASP A 170 -3.97 0.76 -6.75
C ASP A 170 -4.56 1.36 -8.04
N PRO A 171 -5.64 0.78 -8.58
CA PRO A 171 -6.39 1.40 -9.67
C PRO A 171 -7.08 2.66 -9.16
N TRP A 172 -7.29 3.66 -9.99
CA TRP A 172 -7.89 4.90 -9.55
C TRP A 172 -9.43 4.87 -9.58
N TYR A 173 -9.99 4.46 -10.72
CA TYR A 173 -11.45 4.40 -10.89
C TYR A 173 -12.09 3.24 -10.12
N SER A 174 -11.45 2.09 -10.11
CA SER A 174 -11.95 0.86 -9.50
C SER A 174 -11.31 0.53 -8.15
N ASP A 175 -10.71 1.52 -7.49
CA ASP A 175 -10.13 1.35 -6.16
C ASP A 175 -11.22 0.99 -5.13
N VAL A 176 -11.02 -0.11 -4.41
CA VAL A 176 -11.93 -0.62 -3.37
C VAL A 176 -12.10 0.36 -2.22
N TYR A 177 -11.06 1.11 -1.91
CA TYR A 177 -11.06 2.15 -0.88
C TYR A 177 -11.36 3.54 -1.44
N GLY A 178 -11.46 3.64 -2.77
CA GLY A 178 -11.62 4.90 -3.48
C GLY A 178 -13.06 5.42 -3.41
N PHE A 179 -13.20 6.73 -3.19
CA PHE A 179 -14.48 7.43 -3.30
C PHE A 179 -14.83 7.77 -4.76
N ASN A 180 -14.14 7.18 -5.75
CA ASN A 180 -13.99 7.79 -7.06
C ASN A 180 -14.57 6.98 -8.24
N SER A 181 -15.60 6.16 -8.05
CA SER A 181 -16.33 5.50 -9.15
C SER A 181 -17.06 6.48 -10.09
N GLN A 182 -16.48 7.67 -10.33
CA GLN A 182 -17.06 8.70 -11.19
C GLN A 182 -16.47 8.58 -12.59
N GLU A 183 -17.30 8.69 -13.60
CA GLU A 183 -16.91 8.61 -15.02
C GLU A 183 -15.76 9.57 -15.38
N ARG A 184 -15.70 10.76 -14.78
CA ARG A 184 -14.58 11.69 -14.98
C ARG A 184 -13.23 11.15 -14.51
N VAL A 185 -13.21 10.28 -13.47
CA VAL A 185 -12.00 9.62 -13.00
C VAL A 185 -11.58 8.54 -13.99
N ARG A 186 -12.55 7.74 -14.45
CA ARG A 186 -12.31 6.72 -15.48
C ARG A 186 -11.70 7.30 -16.76
N LEU A 187 -12.28 8.42 -17.23
CA LEU A 187 -11.77 9.10 -18.42
C LEU A 187 -10.37 9.67 -18.24
N GLU A 188 -10.07 10.21 -17.05
CA GLU A 188 -8.75 10.76 -16.75
C GLU A 188 -7.71 9.66 -16.55
N GLU A 189 -8.06 8.56 -15.88
CA GLU A 189 -7.22 7.37 -15.78
C GLU A 189 -6.89 6.82 -17.16
N LYS A 190 -7.92 6.60 -18.00
CA LYS A 190 -7.75 6.20 -19.39
C LYS A 190 -6.76 7.09 -20.14
N ARG A 191 -6.91 8.42 -19.99
CA ARG A 191 -5.99 9.39 -20.60
C ARG A 191 -4.57 9.24 -20.08
N LEU A 192 -4.35 9.10 -18.76
CA LEU A 192 -3.01 8.92 -18.20
C LEU A 192 -2.36 7.62 -18.68
N LEU A 193 -3.13 6.53 -18.70
CA LEU A 193 -2.65 5.23 -19.19
C LEU A 193 -2.22 5.31 -20.66
N SER A 194 -2.97 6.05 -21.50
CA SER A 194 -2.63 6.20 -22.92
C SER A 194 -1.30 6.91 -23.17
N LEU A 195 -0.85 7.75 -22.23
CA LEU A 195 0.33 8.64 -22.37
C LEU A 195 1.64 7.97 -22.00
N ALA A 196 1.61 6.98 -21.11
CA ALA A 196 2.81 6.25 -20.69
C ALA A 196 3.28 5.26 -21.75
N GLU A 197 4.56 4.98 -21.75
CA GLU A 197 5.16 3.93 -22.60
C GLU A 197 4.83 2.53 -22.04
N LYS A 198 4.96 2.38 -20.72
CA LYS A 198 4.62 1.16 -19.98
C LYS A 198 3.86 1.50 -18.70
N VAL A 199 3.02 0.58 -18.27
CA VAL A 199 2.19 0.70 -17.07
C VAL A 199 2.35 -0.55 -16.22
N CYS A 200 2.88 -0.39 -15.03
CA CYS A 200 3.10 -1.46 -14.06
C CYS A 200 2.02 -1.43 -12.99
N TYR A 201 1.27 -2.53 -12.84
CA TYR A 201 0.40 -2.77 -11.69
C TYR A 201 1.10 -3.69 -10.68
N VAL A 202 0.59 -3.76 -9.45
CA VAL A 202 1.23 -4.52 -8.37
C VAL A 202 0.49 -5.82 -8.00
N SER A 203 -0.55 -6.15 -8.78
CA SER A 203 -1.35 -7.36 -8.62
C SER A 203 -1.73 -7.93 -9.98
N PRO A 204 -1.66 -9.27 -10.17
CA PRO A 204 -2.13 -9.92 -11.39
C PRO A 204 -3.64 -9.73 -11.60
N LEU A 205 -4.42 -9.71 -10.50
CA LEU A 205 -5.87 -9.46 -10.55
C LEU A 205 -6.18 -8.03 -10.98
N THR A 206 -5.45 -7.04 -10.42
CA THR A 206 -5.59 -5.65 -10.86
C THR A 206 -5.22 -5.51 -12.33
N LEU A 207 -4.13 -6.13 -12.79
CA LEU A 207 -3.76 -6.13 -14.21
C LEU A 207 -4.90 -6.64 -15.09
N LEU A 208 -5.45 -7.82 -14.79
CA LEU A 208 -6.54 -8.43 -15.56
C LEU A 208 -7.79 -7.54 -15.62
N ASN A 209 -8.14 -6.93 -14.49
CA ASN A 209 -9.28 -6.01 -14.41
C ASN A 209 -9.02 -4.73 -15.20
N GLN A 210 -7.83 -4.17 -15.13
CA GLN A 210 -7.47 -2.95 -15.84
C GLN A 210 -7.34 -3.16 -17.35
N GLN A 211 -6.84 -4.30 -17.79
CA GLN A 211 -6.82 -4.67 -19.21
C GLN A 211 -8.23 -4.80 -19.80
N LYS A 212 -9.19 -5.33 -19.04
CA LYS A 212 -10.62 -5.40 -19.45
C LYS A 212 -11.25 -4.01 -19.48
N LEU A 213 -10.91 -3.15 -18.52
CA LEU A 213 -11.49 -1.81 -18.38
C LEU A 213 -10.93 -0.79 -19.40
N PHE A 214 -9.66 -0.95 -19.78
CA PHE A 214 -8.92 -0.07 -20.70
C PHE A 214 -8.19 -0.88 -21.79
N PRO A 215 -8.92 -1.59 -22.65
CA PRO A 215 -8.33 -2.51 -23.62
C PRO A 215 -7.37 -1.84 -24.61
N GLU A 216 -7.56 -0.55 -24.90
CA GLU A 216 -6.67 0.22 -25.77
C GLU A 216 -5.26 0.47 -25.19
N SER A 217 -5.08 0.24 -23.92
CA SER A 217 -3.78 0.34 -23.25
C SER A 217 -3.24 -1.00 -22.75
N ALA A 218 -3.97 -2.11 -22.99
CA ALA A 218 -3.68 -3.42 -22.42
C ALA A 218 -2.27 -3.96 -22.76
N GLU A 219 -1.80 -3.76 -24.00
CA GLU A 219 -0.50 -4.26 -24.48
C GLU A 219 0.72 -3.65 -23.74
N LYS A 220 0.57 -2.47 -23.17
CA LYS A 220 1.63 -1.83 -22.40
C LYS A 220 1.54 -2.06 -20.90
N MET A 221 0.49 -2.74 -20.45
CA MET A 221 0.27 -3.10 -19.07
C MET A 221 0.98 -4.39 -18.71
N PHE A 222 1.68 -4.37 -17.59
CA PHE A 222 2.27 -5.54 -16.96
C PHE A 222 2.14 -5.43 -15.44
N TRP A 223 2.54 -6.45 -14.71
CA TRP A 223 2.52 -6.39 -13.26
C TRP A 223 3.81 -6.92 -12.65
N MET A 224 4.16 -6.38 -11.50
CA MET A 224 5.23 -6.83 -10.62
C MET A 224 4.73 -6.77 -9.18
N PRO A 225 5.10 -7.71 -8.31
CA PRO A 225 4.72 -7.64 -6.90
C PRO A 225 5.32 -6.40 -6.24
N LEU A 226 4.72 -5.95 -5.14
CA LEU A 226 5.32 -4.90 -4.32
C LEU A 226 6.64 -5.37 -3.73
N PRO A 227 7.67 -4.52 -3.69
CA PRO A 227 8.92 -4.86 -3.01
C PRO A 227 8.71 -4.94 -1.49
N ALA A 228 9.34 -5.90 -0.84
CA ALA A 228 9.35 -6.01 0.61
C ALA A 228 10.22 -4.89 1.22
N TYR A 229 9.65 -4.14 2.17
CA TYR A 229 10.39 -3.06 2.83
C TYR A 229 11.46 -3.55 3.81
N TYR A 230 11.29 -4.74 4.37
CA TYR A 230 12.22 -5.30 5.35
C TYR A 230 13.07 -6.40 4.75
N LYS A 231 14.40 -6.26 4.83
CA LYS A 231 15.31 -7.38 4.92
C LYS A 231 15.48 -7.67 6.41
N ASN A 232 14.75 -8.60 6.99
CA ASN A 232 15.17 -9.12 8.29
C ASN A 232 14.54 -10.46 8.57
N ALA A 233 15.38 -11.45 8.52
CA ALA A 233 15.34 -12.54 9.44
C ALA A 233 15.54 -11.99 10.87
N THR A 234 14.51 -11.43 11.49
CA THR A 234 14.52 -11.40 12.95
C THR A 234 14.31 -12.84 13.36
N PRO A 235 15.30 -13.50 13.99
CA PRO A 235 15.15 -14.90 14.39
C PRO A 235 13.87 -15.03 15.21
N VAL A 236 13.05 -16.02 14.88
CA VAL A 236 11.85 -16.31 15.66
C VAL A 236 12.33 -16.85 17.01
N HIS A 237 12.44 -15.98 18.01
CA HIS A 237 12.61 -16.42 19.38
C HIS A 237 11.30 -17.09 19.83
N LYS A 238 11.29 -18.43 19.84
CA LYS A 238 10.23 -19.18 20.52
C LYS A 238 10.35 -18.93 22.02
N THR A 239 9.68 -17.90 22.50
CA THR A 239 9.74 -17.46 23.91
C THR A 239 8.93 -18.34 24.86
N SER A 240 8.05 -19.20 24.36
CA SER A 240 7.28 -20.19 25.15
C SER A 240 6.69 -21.20 24.17
N GLY A 241 6.56 -22.44 24.49
CA GLY A 241 6.11 -23.50 23.58
C GLY A 241 4.73 -23.31 22.91
N ARG A 242 4.15 -22.10 22.90
CA ARG A 242 2.90 -21.73 22.25
C ARG A 242 3.14 -20.68 21.17
N ASN A 243 2.38 -20.75 20.08
CA ASN A 243 2.42 -19.73 19.03
C ASN A 243 1.61 -18.49 19.41
N ILE A 244 2.15 -17.32 19.06
CA ILE A 244 1.45 -16.03 19.14
C ILE A 244 1.11 -15.61 17.71
N TYR A 245 -0.16 -15.41 17.43
CA TYR A 245 -0.68 -14.96 16.14
C TYR A 245 -0.72 -13.44 16.09
N GLY A 246 -0.52 -12.84 14.91
CA GLY A 246 -0.61 -11.40 14.75
C GLY A 246 -1.22 -10.99 13.43
N TYR A 247 -2.25 -10.15 13.51
CA TYR A 247 -2.81 -9.46 12.36
C TYR A 247 -2.46 -7.97 12.45
N PHE A 248 -1.77 -7.44 11.43
CA PHE A 248 -1.24 -6.07 11.42
C PHE A 248 -1.75 -5.31 10.19
N GLY A 249 -3.00 -4.88 10.21
CA GLY A 249 -3.63 -4.19 9.09
C GLY A 249 -5.02 -3.70 9.41
N ASP A 250 -5.56 -2.84 8.54
CA ASP A 250 -6.93 -2.38 8.67
C ASP A 250 -7.91 -3.51 8.28
N TYR A 251 -9.06 -3.55 8.92
CA TYR A 251 -10.07 -4.60 8.79
C TYR A 251 -11.50 -4.04 8.73
N ALA A 252 -11.70 -3.03 7.86
CA ALA A 252 -13.05 -2.57 7.55
C ALA A 252 -13.85 -3.72 6.88
N PRO A 253 -15.00 -4.16 7.43
CA PRO A 253 -15.70 -5.36 6.97
C PRO A 253 -16.10 -5.35 5.51
N ALA A 254 -16.32 -4.16 4.92
CA ALA A 254 -16.61 -4.03 3.49
C ALA A 254 -15.42 -4.44 2.59
N ALA A 255 -14.20 -4.30 3.09
CA ALA A 255 -12.98 -4.62 2.37
C ALA A 255 -12.30 -5.90 2.87
N ARG A 256 -12.26 -6.12 4.18
CA ARG A 256 -11.63 -7.27 4.85
C ARG A 256 -12.44 -7.69 6.05
N ASP A 257 -13.01 -8.87 6.00
CA ASP A 257 -13.81 -9.42 7.07
C ASP A 257 -12.94 -10.28 8.00
N LEU A 258 -12.50 -9.70 9.10
CA LEU A 258 -11.65 -10.37 10.09
C LEU A 258 -12.47 -11.18 11.13
N GLU A 259 -13.79 -11.09 11.13
CA GLU A 259 -14.66 -11.76 12.12
C GLU A 259 -14.49 -13.29 12.15
N PRO A 260 -14.38 -14.00 10.98
CA PRO A 260 -14.13 -15.44 11.02
C PRO A 260 -12.80 -15.81 11.69
N PHE A 261 -11.73 -15.01 11.48
CA PHE A 261 -10.45 -15.25 12.15
C PHE A 261 -10.56 -14.99 13.66
N TYR A 262 -11.15 -13.88 14.07
CA TYR A 262 -11.35 -13.56 15.48
C TYR A 262 -12.11 -14.71 16.20
N THR A 263 -13.22 -15.15 15.62
CA THR A 263 -14.04 -16.24 16.17
C THR A 263 -13.29 -17.57 16.22
N ALA A 264 -12.54 -17.91 15.18
CA ALA A 264 -11.76 -19.15 15.12
C ALA A 264 -10.61 -19.16 16.15
N ALA A 265 -9.93 -18.03 16.31
CA ALA A 265 -8.84 -17.87 17.26
C ALA A 265 -9.34 -17.97 18.72
N ASP A 266 -10.47 -17.34 19.04
CA ASP A 266 -11.10 -17.42 20.36
C ASP A 266 -11.50 -18.86 20.70
N LYS A 267 -12.19 -19.56 19.77
CA LYS A 267 -12.54 -20.98 19.91
C LYS A 267 -11.32 -21.90 20.06
N ALA A 268 -10.24 -21.61 19.34
CA ALA A 268 -9.01 -22.40 19.43
C ALA A 268 -8.18 -22.07 20.71
N GLY A 269 -8.50 -20.98 21.38
CA GLY A 269 -7.83 -20.52 22.58
C GLY A 269 -6.37 -20.16 22.38
N VAL A 270 -6.01 -19.65 21.20
CA VAL A 270 -4.65 -19.20 20.86
C VAL A 270 -4.44 -17.74 21.24
N GLU A 271 -3.19 -17.36 21.48
CA GLU A 271 -2.83 -15.96 21.78
C GLU A 271 -2.73 -15.15 20.50
N VAL A 272 -3.38 -13.98 20.47
CA VAL A 272 -3.49 -13.15 19.25
C VAL A 272 -3.29 -11.67 19.56
N ASN A 273 -2.53 -10.98 18.72
CA ASN A 273 -2.48 -9.53 18.65
C ASN A 273 -3.15 -9.05 17.35
N ILE A 274 -4.14 -8.17 17.44
CA ILE A 274 -4.79 -7.52 16.30
C ILE A 274 -4.49 -6.02 16.39
N CYS A 275 -3.73 -5.48 15.42
CA CYS A 275 -3.35 -4.07 15.38
C CYS A 275 -3.86 -3.43 14.09
N GLY A 276 -4.79 -2.48 14.17
CA GLY A 276 -5.35 -1.80 12.99
C GLY A 276 -6.65 -1.06 13.27
N ASN A 277 -7.27 -0.55 12.23
CA ASN A 277 -8.58 0.09 12.28
C ASN A 277 -9.63 -0.74 11.51
N PRO A 278 -10.89 -0.76 11.96
CA PRO A 278 -11.42 -0.15 13.18
C PRO A 278 -11.23 -1.05 14.42
N SER A 279 -10.55 -0.53 15.44
CA SER A 279 -10.28 -1.27 16.67
C SER A 279 -11.53 -1.53 17.56
N ASN A 280 -12.63 -0.85 17.28
CA ASN A 280 -13.88 -0.94 18.04
C ASN A 280 -14.83 -2.08 17.58
N LEU A 281 -14.47 -2.85 16.55
CA LEU A 281 -15.28 -3.99 16.09
C LEU A 281 -15.17 -5.21 16.99
N PHE A 282 -14.04 -5.38 17.65
CA PHE A 282 -13.74 -6.51 18.51
C PHE A 282 -13.38 -6.05 19.92
N HIS A 283 -13.49 -6.97 20.87
CA HIS A 283 -13.09 -6.74 22.24
C HIS A 283 -11.88 -7.59 22.60
N SER A 284 -11.01 -7.07 23.46
CA SER A 284 -9.92 -7.87 24.02
C SER A 284 -10.49 -8.92 24.97
N THR A 285 -9.87 -10.11 24.94
CA THR A 285 -10.11 -11.21 25.89
C THR A 285 -8.80 -11.50 26.63
N ASP A 286 -8.76 -12.54 27.44
CA ASP A 286 -7.53 -12.97 28.13
C ASP A 286 -6.41 -13.36 27.15
N LYS A 287 -6.77 -13.73 25.91
CA LYS A 287 -5.83 -14.21 24.88
C LYS A 287 -5.81 -13.37 23.62
N ILE A 288 -6.84 -12.59 23.35
CA ILE A 288 -6.91 -11.75 22.16
C ILE A 288 -6.74 -10.29 22.57
N HIS A 289 -5.67 -9.66 22.10
CA HIS A 289 -5.32 -8.28 22.41
C HIS A 289 -5.60 -7.38 21.20
N ILE A 290 -6.54 -6.45 21.36
CA ILE A 290 -6.93 -5.49 20.32
C ILE A 290 -6.20 -4.18 20.55
N HIS A 291 -5.46 -3.75 19.53
CA HIS A 291 -4.74 -2.48 19.53
C HIS A 291 -5.28 -1.58 18.42
N PRO A 292 -5.34 -0.27 18.64
CA PRO A 292 -5.58 0.66 17.56
C PRO A 292 -4.40 0.64 16.58
N ARG A 293 -4.49 1.41 15.50
CA ARG A 293 -3.34 1.62 14.63
C ARG A 293 -2.20 2.26 15.42
N LEU A 294 -1.06 1.58 15.50
CA LEU A 294 0.11 2.00 16.27
C LEU A 294 1.20 2.60 15.36
N PRO A 295 1.99 3.56 15.86
CA PRO A 295 3.24 3.97 15.23
C PRO A 295 4.19 2.77 15.06
N LEU A 296 5.08 2.81 14.05
CA LEU A 296 5.98 1.69 13.76
C LEU A 296 6.89 1.32 14.94
N VAL A 297 7.30 2.30 15.73
CA VAL A 297 8.16 2.08 16.90
C VAL A 297 7.47 1.23 17.97
N GLU A 298 6.16 1.36 18.11
CA GLU A 298 5.34 0.58 19.05
C GLU A 298 4.87 -0.74 18.44
N LEU A 299 4.58 -0.74 17.12
CA LEU A 299 4.12 -1.93 16.41
C LEU A 299 5.21 -3.00 16.28
N ARG A 300 6.45 -2.60 16.00
CA ARG A 300 7.57 -3.54 15.76
C ARG A 300 7.83 -4.51 16.91
N PRO A 301 7.84 -4.12 18.19
CA PRO A 301 8.00 -5.08 19.29
C PRO A 301 6.89 -6.14 19.31
N ILE A 302 5.64 -5.78 19.04
CA ILE A 302 4.51 -6.71 18.98
C ILE A 302 4.67 -7.63 17.78
N GLU A 303 4.97 -7.09 16.60
CA GLU A 303 5.21 -7.86 15.39
C GLU A 303 6.40 -8.82 15.54
N ASN A 304 7.47 -8.38 16.19
CA ASN A 304 8.64 -9.22 16.48
C ASN A 304 8.33 -10.37 17.43
N GLY A 305 7.51 -10.14 18.46
CA GLY A 305 7.06 -11.18 19.40
C GLY A 305 6.08 -12.19 18.82
N THR A 306 5.55 -11.96 17.62
CA THR A 306 4.59 -12.82 16.93
C THR A 306 5.29 -13.97 16.20
N ASN A 307 4.77 -15.19 16.28
CA ASN A 307 5.30 -16.38 15.58
C ASN A 307 4.54 -16.68 14.28
N VAL A 308 3.25 -16.41 14.25
CA VAL A 308 2.36 -16.65 13.11
C VAL A 308 1.79 -15.33 12.62
N LEU A 309 2.17 -14.92 11.42
CA LEU A 309 1.65 -13.73 10.77
C LEU A 309 0.34 -14.07 10.04
N VAL A 310 -0.71 -13.37 10.35
CA VAL A 310 -2.03 -13.58 9.74
C VAL A 310 -2.20 -12.60 8.59
N PHE A 311 -2.39 -13.12 7.39
CA PHE A 311 -2.69 -12.36 6.20
C PHE A 311 -4.12 -12.65 5.74
N LEU A 312 -4.88 -11.60 5.47
CA LEU A 312 -6.26 -11.68 4.98
C LEU A 312 -6.37 -10.92 3.66
N CYS A 313 -6.89 -11.60 2.64
CA CYS A 313 -7.19 -11.02 1.33
C CYS A 313 -8.32 -9.98 1.42
N ASN A 314 -8.39 -9.11 0.42
CA ASN A 314 -9.56 -8.27 0.22
C ASN A 314 -10.74 -9.11 -0.31
N ARG A 315 -11.96 -8.72 0.07
CA ARG A 315 -13.21 -9.37 -0.37
C ARG A 315 -13.54 -9.12 -1.84
N GLN A 316 -12.94 -8.12 -2.44
CA GLN A 316 -13.18 -7.73 -3.83
C GLN A 316 -12.09 -6.78 -4.35
N GLY A 317 -12.08 -6.54 -5.66
CA GLY A 317 -11.30 -5.48 -6.30
C GLY A 317 -9.91 -5.90 -6.79
N GLY A 318 -9.46 -7.10 -6.45
CA GLY A 318 -8.20 -7.65 -6.97
C GLY A 318 -6.92 -7.01 -6.42
N GLN A 319 -7.02 -6.11 -5.46
CA GLN A 319 -5.87 -5.52 -4.79
C GLN A 319 -5.31 -6.50 -3.75
N ILE A 320 -4.00 -6.69 -3.76
CA ILE A 320 -3.30 -7.54 -2.78
C ILE A 320 -2.74 -6.65 -1.67
N PRO A 321 -3.14 -6.84 -0.39
CA PRO A 321 -2.56 -6.07 0.71
C PRO A 321 -1.05 -6.24 0.79
N GLY A 322 -0.29 -5.13 0.75
CA GLY A 322 1.17 -5.14 0.65
C GLY A 322 1.91 -5.85 1.79
N LYS A 323 1.23 -6.11 2.92
CA LYS A 323 1.82 -6.83 4.06
C LYS A 323 2.29 -8.25 3.71
N ILE A 324 1.68 -8.93 2.73
CA ILE A 324 2.10 -10.28 2.34
C ILE A 324 3.55 -10.33 1.89
N TYR A 325 3.99 -9.32 1.14
CA TYR A 325 5.37 -9.25 0.65
C TYR A 325 6.37 -9.05 1.79
N GLN A 326 6.01 -8.23 2.78
CA GLN A 326 6.82 -8.00 3.99
C GLN A 326 6.87 -9.26 4.87
N TYR A 327 5.73 -9.94 5.06
CA TYR A 327 5.66 -11.18 5.82
C TYR A 327 6.51 -12.28 5.16
N SER A 328 6.50 -12.35 3.84
CA SER A 328 7.26 -13.33 3.07
C SER A 328 8.77 -13.16 3.19
N ALA A 329 9.25 -11.98 3.57
CA ALA A 329 10.67 -11.71 3.85
C ALA A 329 11.10 -12.12 5.28
N THR A 330 10.25 -12.80 6.07
CA THR A 330 10.52 -13.27 7.43
C THR A 330 10.60 -14.80 7.50
N GLU A 331 11.11 -15.34 8.60
CA GLU A 331 11.11 -16.79 8.89
C GLU A 331 9.82 -17.25 9.62
N LYS A 332 8.87 -16.35 9.85
CA LYS A 332 7.64 -16.64 10.62
C LYS A 332 6.64 -17.44 9.78
N THR A 333 5.86 -18.30 10.42
CA THR A 333 4.72 -18.95 9.75
C THR A 333 3.73 -17.92 9.24
N ILE A 334 3.18 -18.12 8.04
CA ILE A 334 2.17 -17.23 7.47
C ILE A 334 0.88 -18.00 7.27
N LEU A 335 -0.17 -17.62 8.01
CA LEU A 335 -1.53 -18.05 7.77
C LEU A 335 -2.13 -17.14 6.70
N PHE A 336 -2.36 -17.69 5.51
CA PHE A 336 -2.87 -16.95 4.35
C PHE A 336 -4.37 -17.24 4.20
N ILE A 337 -5.20 -16.29 4.61
CA ILE A 337 -6.65 -16.40 4.53
C ILE A 337 -7.13 -15.83 3.19
N LEU A 338 -7.65 -16.71 2.35
CA LEU A 338 -8.21 -16.40 1.05
C LEU A 338 -9.63 -15.83 1.22
N ASP A 339 -9.94 -14.76 0.52
CA ASP A 339 -11.26 -14.15 0.43
C ASP A 339 -11.48 -13.61 -1.00
N GLY A 340 -12.67 -13.17 -1.34
CA GLY A 340 -13.04 -12.77 -2.68
C GLY A 340 -13.75 -13.87 -3.46
N THR A 341 -13.88 -13.71 -4.77
CA THR A 341 -14.49 -14.71 -5.65
C THR A 341 -13.59 -15.94 -5.83
N ASP A 342 -14.17 -17.09 -6.20
CA ASP A 342 -13.42 -18.32 -6.44
C ASP A 342 -12.32 -18.13 -7.49
N ASP A 343 -12.59 -17.36 -8.55
CA ASP A 343 -11.60 -17.04 -9.59
C ASP A 343 -10.44 -16.20 -9.04
N GLU A 344 -10.72 -15.18 -8.23
CA GLU A 344 -9.69 -14.36 -7.58
C GLU A 344 -8.82 -15.20 -6.65
N GLN A 345 -9.44 -16.05 -5.84
CA GLN A 345 -8.76 -16.95 -4.92
C GLN A 345 -7.89 -17.97 -5.67
N ALA A 346 -8.38 -18.50 -6.80
CA ALA A 346 -7.62 -19.43 -7.63
C ALA A 346 -6.34 -18.79 -8.18
N VAL A 347 -6.44 -17.56 -8.71
CA VAL A 347 -5.27 -16.79 -9.19
C VAL A 347 -4.26 -16.52 -8.08
N LEU A 348 -4.73 -16.12 -6.89
CA LEU A 348 -3.85 -15.86 -5.75
C LEU A 348 -3.18 -17.14 -5.25
N LYS A 349 -3.92 -18.22 -5.15
CA LYS A 349 -3.42 -19.52 -4.73
C LYS A 349 -2.40 -20.09 -5.72
N ASP A 350 -2.63 -19.94 -7.02
CA ASP A 350 -1.66 -20.32 -8.06
C ASP A 350 -0.37 -19.51 -7.94
N TYR A 351 -0.49 -18.17 -7.82
CA TYR A 351 0.67 -17.30 -7.73
C TYR A 351 1.50 -17.55 -6.47
N PHE A 352 0.87 -17.53 -5.28
CA PHE A 352 1.58 -17.67 -4.02
C PHE A 352 1.91 -19.14 -3.68
N GLY A 353 1.15 -20.10 -4.17
CA GLY A 353 1.34 -21.53 -3.90
C GLY A 353 2.67 -22.08 -4.38
N LYS A 354 3.21 -21.54 -5.48
CA LYS A 354 4.51 -21.93 -6.04
C LYS A 354 5.69 -21.75 -5.07
N PHE A 355 5.55 -20.90 -4.07
CA PHE A 355 6.61 -20.61 -3.11
C PHE A 355 6.67 -21.61 -1.95
N ASN A 356 5.64 -22.45 -1.74
CA ASN A 356 5.54 -23.36 -0.58
C ASN A 356 5.81 -22.65 0.76
N ARG A 357 5.25 -21.43 0.91
CA ARG A 357 5.56 -20.51 2.02
C ARG A 357 4.37 -20.27 2.94
N TYR A 358 3.16 -20.58 2.50
CA TYR A 358 1.92 -20.14 3.11
C TYR A 358 1.03 -21.33 3.51
N VAL A 359 0.44 -21.23 4.70
CA VAL A 359 -0.67 -22.10 5.12
C VAL A 359 -1.96 -21.44 4.65
N PHE A 360 -2.54 -21.98 3.57
CA PHE A 360 -3.77 -21.43 2.98
C PHE A 360 -5.02 -21.97 3.66
N CYS A 361 -6.01 -21.09 3.87
CA CYS A 361 -7.38 -21.49 4.25
C CYS A 361 -8.39 -20.50 3.64
N GLN A 362 -9.66 -20.90 3.63
CA GLN A 362 -10.78 -20.03 3.28
C GLN A 362 -11.14 -19.13 4.46
N ASN A 363 -11.74 -17.96 4.19
CA ASN A 363 -12.21 -17.05 5.25
C ASN A 363 -13.51 -17.54 5.88
N THR A 364 -13.46 -18.75 6.45
CA THR A 364 -14.52 -19.36 7.25
C THR A 364 -13.98 -19.78 8.61
N VAL A 365 -14.84 -19.76 9.64
CA VAL A 365 -14.44 -20.17 11.01
C VAL A 365 -13.89 -21.59 11.01
N GLU A 366 -14.50 -22.50 10.26
CA GLU A 366 -14.13 -23.92 10.19
C GLU A 366 -12.75 -24.12 9.58
N ASP A 367 -12.49 -23.50 8.42
CA ASP A 367 -11.23 -23.66 7.71
C ASP A 367 -10.07 -22.97 8.45
N ILE A 368 -10.32 -21.80 9.01
CA ILE A 368 -9.32 -21.10 9.84
C ILE A 368 -9.01 -21.92 11.10
N THR A 369 -10.03 -22.47 11.78
CA THR A 369 -9.80 -23.33 12.95
C THR A 369 -8.98 -24.57 12.59
N ARG A 370 -9.22 -25.17 11.42
CA ARG A 370 -8.42 -26.29 10.91
C ARG A 370 -6.97 -25.89 10.67
N ALA A 371 -6.74 -24.75 10.01
CA ALA A 371 -5.40 -24.22 9.74
C ALA A 371 -4.65 -23.87 11.04
N ILE A 372 -5.31 -23.28 12.02
CA ILE A 372 -4.73 -23.03 13.36
C ILE A 372 -4.29 -24.36 13.98
N ARG A 373 -5.12 -25.40 13.98
CA ARG A 373 -4.75 -26.71 14.54
C ARG A 373 -3.53 -27.33 13.83
N GLN A 374 -3.46 -27.23 12.51
CA GLN A 374 -2.29 -27.68 11.73
C GLN A 374 -1.02 -26.94 12.13
N ILE A 375 -1.10 -25.61 12.31
CA ILE A 375 0.05 -24.80 12.75
C ILE A 375 0.47 -25.17 14.17
N GLU A 376 -0.50 -25.35 15.10
CA GLU A 376 -0.22 -25.69 16.50
C GLU A 376 0.40 -27.10 16.64
N SER A 377 -0.03 -28.06 15.80
CA SER A 377 0.54 -29.42 15.78
C SER A 377 1.88 -29.51 15.03
N GLY A 378 2.26 -28.46 14.28
CA GLY A 378 3.43 -28.47 13.40
C GLY A 378 3.23 -29.23 12.08
N ASP A 379 2.01 -29.71 11.79
CA ASP A 379 1.66 -30.44 10.56
C ASP A 379 1.23 -29.43 9.46
N ILE A 380 2.19 -28.68 8.97
CA ILE A 380 1.99 -27.68 7.91
C ILE A 380 2.43 -28.19 6.52
N GLY A 381 2.60 -29.50 6.37
CA GLY A 381 2.93 -30.15 5.11
C GLY A 381 4.26 -29.66 4.51
N SER A 382 4.25 -29.26 3.23
CA SER A 382 5.44 -28.80 2.49
C SER A 382 5.81 -27.33 2.75
N VAL A 383 5.09 -26.62 3.63
CA VAL A 383 5.36 -25.20 3.91
C VAL A 383 6.72 -25.04 4.59
N ARG A 384 7.50 -24.08 4.08
CA ARG A 384 8.83 -23.75 4.59
C ARG A 384 8.86 -22.33 5.13
N ASN A 385 9.23 -22.17 6.39
CA ASN A 385 9.36 -20.88 7.04
C ASN A 385 10.72 -20.22 6.71
N MET A 386 10.95 -19.93 5.44
CA MET A 386 12.17 -19.29 4.95
C MET A 386 11.82 -17.97 4.27
N PRO A 387 12.63 -16.92 4.44
CA PRO A 387 12.47 -15.67 3.71
C PRO A 387 12.48 -15.92 2.20
N LEU A 388 11.60 -15.24 1.47
CA LEU A 388 11.60 -15.24 0.02
C LEU A 388 12.40 -14.05 -0.51
N ASP A 389 13.37 -14.34 -1.36
CA ASP A 389 14.12 -13.31 -2.08
C ASP A 389 13.36 -12.76 -3.29
N ASP A 390 12.27 -13.40 -3.70
CA ASP A 390 11.48 -13.00 -4.89
C ASP A 390 10.86 -11.61 -4.75
N PHE A 391 10.68 -11.13 -3.53
CA PHE A 391 10.14 -9.81 -3.24
C PHE A 391 11.21 -8.82 -2.78
N GLU A 392 12.49 -9.15 -2.94
CA GLU A 392 13.56 -8.21 -2.66
C GLU A 392 13.48 -6.98 -3.56
N PRO A 393 13.63 -5.76 -2.98
CA PRO A 393 13.52 -4.51 -3.72
C PRO A 393 14.37 -4.47 -4.98
N ALA A 394 15.62 -4.93 -4.92
CA ALA A 394 16.53 -4.95 -6.07
C ALA A 394 16.04 -5.85 -7.21
N LYS A 395 15.48 -7.04 -6.89
CA LYS A 395 14.93 -7.95 -7.90
C LYS A 395 13.70 -7.37 -8.60
N ILE A 396 12.74 -6.85 -7.80
CA ILE A 396 11.53 -6.22 -8.35
C ILE A 396 11.88 -5.07 -9.27
N VAL A 397 12.76 -4.18 -8.81
CA VAL A 397 13.17 -3.01 -9.57
C VAL A 397 13.95 -3.40 -10.82
N THR A 398 14.85 -4.39 -10.76
CA THR A 398 15.57 -4.87 -11.94
C THR A 398 14.60 -5.32 -13.03
N SER A 399 13.55 -6.07 -12.69
CA SER A 399 12.51 -6.48 -13.63
C SER A 399 11.74 -5.29 -14.22
N ILE A 400 11.46 -4.25 -13.42
CA ILE A 400 10.85 -2.99 -13.93
C ILE A 400 11.79 -2.27 -14.88
N LEU A 401 13.08 -2.21 -14.58
CA LEU A 401 14.10 -1.58 -15.41
C LEU A 401 14.30 -2.32 -16.75
N GLU A 402 14.17 -3.64 -16.75
CA GLU A 402 14.23 -4.48 -17.96
C GLU A 402 12.98 -4.28 -18.83
N ALA A 403 11.80 -4.17 -18.24
CA ALA A 403 10.56 -3.88 -18.95
C ALA A 403 10.55 -2.48 -19.58
N GLY A 404 11.36 -1.54 -19.10
CA GLY A 404 11.50 -0.17 -19.62
C GLY A 404 12.58 -0.01 -20.70
N ARG A 405 13.23 -1.10 -21.09
CA ARG A 405 14.20 -1.12 -22.21
C ARG A 405 13.57 -1.67 -23.47
#